data_296a57d2531ef6639a299800b3d8c951
#
_entry.id   296a57d2531ef6639a299800b3d8c951
#
_cell.length_a   1.000
_cell.length_b   1.000
_cell.length_c   1.000
_cell.angle_alpha   90.00
_cell.angle_beta   90.00
_cell.angle_gamma   90.00
#
_symmetry.space_group_name_H-M   'P 1'
#
loop_
_entity.id
_entity.type
_entity.pdbx_description
1 polymer ?
#
loop_
_entity_poly.entity_id
_entity_poly.type
_entity_poly.pdbx_seq_one_letter_code
_entity_poly.pdbx_strand_id
1 'polypeptide(L)'
;MDPKAQVRESYNRIAAAYLSSRRRDSPDVALLDDLVVRLPPRTRVLDAGCGAGVPIAQQLAARANVVGVDFAEVQLGLARRHVPTGLWVCADLAALPFAEASFDAVCSYYAVIHIPREQHARVLDGFARVLRSGGLALLCLGAADLPTWTEQYHDAPMYWSHYDAATSLSLVEAAGFELVWHRWVADGSGGHLFVLAQRHDACLCVRSATT
;
A
#
# COMPACT_ATOMS: atom_id res chain seq x y z
N MET A 1 22.53 5.37 -8.59
CA MET A 1 21.21 5.26 -9.29
C MET A 1 20.14 5.64 -8.28
N ASP A 2 19.10 6.34 -8.68
CA ASP A 2 17.96 6.61 -7.81
C ASP A 2 17.29 5.27 -7.43
N PRO A 3 17.13 4.95 -6.13
CA PRO A 3 16.52 3.69 -5.70
C PRO A 3 15.13 3.43 -6.30
N LYS A 4 14.30 4.46 -6.45
CA LYS A 4 12.96 4.31 -7.06
C LYS A 4 13.03 3.99 -8.55
N ALA A 5 13.96 4.59 -9.27
CA ALA A 5 14.21 4.25 -10.67
C ALA A 5 14.67 2.80 -10.82
N GLN A 6 15.58 2.34 -9.95
CA GLN A 6 16.01 0.93 -9.91
C GLN A 6 14.84 -0.02 -9.67
N VAL A 7 13.99 0.24 -8.68
CA VAL A 7 12.82 -0.59 -8.36
C VAL A 7 11.85 -0.65 -9.55
N ARG A 8 11.56 0.50 -10.18
CA ARG A 8 10.70 0.58 -11.37
C ARG A 8 11.22 -0.28 -12.52
N GLU A 9 12.49 -0.14 -12.87
CA GLU A 9 13.12 -0.93 -13.93
C GLU A 9 13.08 -2.42 -13.61
N SER A 10 13.41 -2.78 -12.36
CA SER A 10 13.40 -4.16 -11.90
C SER A 10 12.00 -4.78 -11.98
N TYR A 11 10.97 -4.12 -11.47
CA TYR A 11 9.60 -4.63 -11.58
C TYR A 11 9.08 -4.68 -13.02
N ASN A 12 9.49 -3.77 -13.89
CA ASN A 12 9.19 -3.87 -15.32
C ASN A 12 9.84 -5.12 -15.95
N ARG A 13 11.10 -5.40 -15.58
CA ARG A 13 11.85 -6.55 -16.08
C ARG A 13 11.30 -7.89 -15.59
N ILE A 14 10.99 -8.00 -14.29
CA ILE A 14 10.57 -9.26 -13.65
C ILE A 14 9.06 -9.48 -13.63
N ALA A 15 8.26 -8.63 -14.27
CA ALA A 15 6.81 -8.60 -14.10
C ALA A 15 6.13 -9.98 -14.23
N ALA A 16 6.51 -10.79 -15.23
CA ALA A 16 5.95 -12.12 -15.42
C ALA A 16 6.39 -13.12 -14.36
N ALA A 17 7.69 -13.11 -13.98
CA ALA A 17 8.23 -14.00 -12.96
C ALA A 17 7.63 -13.67 -11.58
N TYR A 18 7.55 -12.38 -11.24
CA TYR A 18 6.93 -11.93 -10.00
C TYR A 18 5.46 -12.33 -9.92
N LEU A 19 4.69 -12.12 -11.00
CA LEU A 19 3.28 -12.52 -11.05
C LEU A 19 3.11 -14.02 -10.82
N SER A 20 3.95 -14.85 -11.42
CA SER A 20 3.88 -16.31 -11.27
C SER A 20 4.22 -16.79 -9.84
N SER A 21 4.98 -16.01 -9.07
CA SER A 21 5.31 -16.32 -7.68
C SER A 21 4.22 -15.91 -6.68
N ARG A 22 3.28 -15.03 -7.08
CA ARG A 22 2.21 -14.55 -6.18
C ARG A 22 1.15 -15.62 -5.96
N ARG A 23 0.94 -15.96 -4.69
CA ARG A 23 -0.08 -16.92 -4.27
C ARG A 23 -1.36 -16.19 -3.89
N ARG A 24 -2.51 -16.80 -4.19
CA ARG A 24 -3.84 -16.26 -3.84
C ARG A 24 -4.32 -16.70 -2.46
N ASP A 25 -3.73 -17.76 -1.94
CA ASP A 25 -4.09 -18.44 -0.68
C ASP A 25 -3.05 -18.23 0.42
N SER A 26 -2.18 -17.22 0.28
CA SER A 26 -1.17 -16.91 1.29
C SER A 26 -1.76 -16.17 2.51
N PRO A 27 -1.14 -16.32 3.71
CA PRO A 27 -1.65 -15.69 4.94
C PRO A 27 -1.79 -14.17 4.87
N ASP A 28 -0.93 -13.49 4.12
CA ASP A 28 -1.01 -12.05 3.89
C ASP A 28 -2.27 -11.67 3.10
N VAL A 29 -2.62 -12.44 2.08
CA VAL A 29 -3.81 -12.20 1.25
C VAL A 29 -5.09 -12.40 2.06
N ALA A 30 -5.13 -13.35 2.99
CA ALA A 30 -6.28 -13.56 3.86
C ALA A 30 -6.60 -12.35 4.76
N LEU A 31 -5.62 -11.48 5.05
CA LEU A 31 -5.84 -10.24 5.81
C LEU A 31 -6.73 -9.24 5.07
N LEU A 32 -6.84 -9.36 3.74
CA LEU A 32 -7.72 -8.51 2.94
C LEU A 32 -9.20 -8.66 3.33
N ASP A 33 -9.61 -9.83 3.80
CA ASP A 33 -10.97 -10.09 4.26
C ASP A 33 -11.35 -9.17 5.43
N ASP A 34 -10.42 -8.90 6.35
CA ASP A 34 -10.63 -7.99 7.47
C ASP A 34 -10.92 -6.54 7.02
N LEU A 35 -10.33 -6.12 5.90
CA LEU A 35 -10.66 -4.84 5.27
C LEU A 35 -12.02 -4.91 4.57
N VAL A 36 -12.21 -5.92 3.72
CA VAL A 36 -13.38 -6.04 2.83
C VAL A 36 -14.71 -6.14 3.60
N VAL A 37 -14.74 -6.87 4.74
CA VAL A 37 -15.96 -7.00 5.55
C VAL A 37 -16.39 -5.69 6.22
N ARG A 38 -15.48 -4.73 6.36
CA ARG A 38 -15.72 -3.41 6.95
C ARG A 38 -16.17 -2.37 5.93
N LEU A 39 -16.04 -2.67 4.63
CA LEU A 39 -16.34 -1.72 3.57
C LEU A 39 -17.81 -1.79 3.15
N PRO A 40 -18.52 -0.65 3.09
CA PRO A 40 -19.84 -0.59 2.50
C PRO A 40 -19.85 -1.02 1.02
N PRO A 41 -20.98 -1.43 0.47
CA PRO A 41 -21.10 -1.67 -0.97
C PRO A 41 -20.75 -0.44 -1.80
N ARG A 42 -20.12 -0.67 -2.97
CA ARG A 42 -19.71 0.38 -3.93
C ARG A 42 -18.63 1.33 -3.41
N THR A 43 -17.89 0.91 -2.42
CA THR A 43 -16.72 1.63 -1.88
C THR A 43 -15.66 1.86 -2.96
N ARG A 44 -14.98 2.98 -2.90
CA ARG A 44 -13.84 3.28 -3.77
C ARG A 44 -12.54 2.99 -3.03
N VAL A 45 -11.77 2.03 -3.53
CA VAL A 45 -10.52 1.57 -2.89
C VAL A 45 -9.32 1.92 -3.76
N LEU A 46 -8.30 2.49 -3.14
CA LEU A 46 -6.98 2.67 -3.75
C LEU A 46 -6.11 1.44 -3.44
N ASP A 47 -5.65 0.73 -4.46
CA ASP A 47 -4.59 -0.26 -4.37
C ASP A 47 -3.26 0.42 -4.72
N ALA A 48 -2.50 0.78 -3.69
CA ALA A 48 -1.27 1.57 -3.77
C ALA A 48 -0.04 0.67 -3.87
N GLY A 49 0.59 0.65 -5.04
CA GLY A 49 1.58 -0.33 -5.45
C GLY A 49 0.91 -1.62 -5.94
N CYS A 50 -0.07 -1.47 -6.82
CA CYS A 50 -0.98 -2.55 -7.23
C CYS A 50 -0.30 -3.65 -8.07
N GLY A 51 0.90 -3.42 -8.58
CA GLY A 51 1.59 -4.36 -9.46
C GLY A 51 0.71 -4.83 -10.62
N ALA A 52 0.67 -6.13 -10.86
CA ALA A 52 -0.15 -6.76 -11.90
C ALA A 52 -1.65 -6.90 -11.53
N GLY A 53 -2.09 -6.33 -10.41
CA GLY A 53 -3.47 -6.38 -9.94
C GLY A 53 -3.90 -7.72 -9.33
N VAL A 54 -3.00 -8.68 -9.19
CA VAL A 54 -3.28 -10.03 -8.68
C VAL A 54 -2.36 -10.33 -7.49
N PRO A 55 -2.89 -10.84 -6.38
CA PRO A 55 -4.30 -11.19 -6.11
C PRO A 55 -5.15 -10.02 -5.57
N ILE A 56 -4.53 -8.94 -5.09
CA ILE A 56 -5.16 -7.92 -4.24
C ILE A 56 -6.27 -7.15 -4.98
N ALA A 57 -5.93 -6.41 -6.04
CA ALA A 57 -6.93 -5.66 -6.80
C ALA A 57 -8.03 -6.56 -7.37
N GLN A 58 -7.71 -7.81 -7.76
CA GLN A 58 -8.68 -8.77 -8.27
C GLN A 58 -9.73 -9.14 -7.22
N GLN A 59 -9.32 -9.36 -5.96
CA GLN A 59 -10.25 -9.65 -4.87
C GLN A 59 -11.07 -8.41 -4.49
N LEU A 60 -10.43 -7.25 -4.41
CA LEU A 60 -11.10 -5.99 -4.15
C LEU A 60 -12.17 -5.67 -5.20
N ALA A 61 -11.87 -5.89 -6.49
CA ALA A 61 -12.77 -5.58 -7.60
C ALA A 61 -14.07 -6.42 -7.60
N ALA A 62 -14.10 -7.54 -6.88
CA ALA A 62 -15.32 -8.32 -6.69
C ALA A 62 -16.37 -7.58 -5.83
N ARG A 63 -15.99 -6.56 -5.05
CA ARG A 63 -16.86 -5.87 -4.08
C ARG A 63 -16.77 -4.35 -4.10
N ALA A 64 -15.72 -3.78 -4.71
CA ALA A 64 -15.40 -2.36 -4.67
C ALA A 64 -15.01 -1.82 -6.04
N ASN A 65 -15.04 -0.49 -6.19
CA ASN A 65 -14.48 0.22 -7.32
C ASN A 65 -12.98 0.43 -7.07
N VAL A 66 -12.13 -0.31 -7.76
CA VAL A 66 -10.69 -0.28 -7.57
C VAL A 66 -10.02 0.75 -8.46
N VAL A 67 -9.16 1.57 -7.85
CA VAL A 67 -8.18 2.38 -8.55
C VAL A 67 -6.80 1.87 -8.12
N GLY A 68 -6.02 1.35 -9.07
CA GLY A 68 -4.65 0.89 -8.82
C GLY A 68 -3.62 1.93 -9.23
N VAL A 69 -2.61 2.11 -8.39
CA VAL A 69 -1.44 2.94 -8.69
C VAL A 69 -0.18 2.09 -8.62
N ASP A 70 0.64 2.21 -9.64
CA ASP A 70 2.00 1.68 -9.65
C ASP A 70 2.86 2.58 -10.55
N PHE A 71 4.18 2.59 -10.38
CA PHE A 71 5.07 3.34 -11.25
C PHE A 71 5.70 2.47 -12.34
N ALA A 72 5.57 1.13 -12.26
CA ALA A 72 6.05 0.17 -13.25
C ALA A 72 4.98 -0.08 -14.33
N GLU A 73 5.19 0.46 -15.52
CA GLU A 73 4.19 0.46 -16.60
C GLU A 73 3.84 -0.94 -17.11
N VAL A 74 4.81 -1.87 -17.08
CA VAL A 74 4.57 -3.27 -17.48
C VAL A 74 3.61 -3.93 -16.50
N GLN A 75 3.75 -3.65 -15.19
CA GLN A 75 2.82 -4.12 -14.16
C GLN A 75 1.41 -3.60 -14.43
N LEU A 76 1.25 -2.30 -14.70
CA LEU A 76 -0.06 -1.71 -15.02
C LEU A 76 -0.67 -2.29 -16.30
N GLY A 77 0.17 -2.62 -17.29
CA GLY A 77 -0.27 -3.32 -18.49
C GLY A 77 -0.85 -4.71 -18.19
N LEU A 78 -0.29 -5.42 -17.21
CA LEU A 78 -0.82 -6.70 -16.71
C LEU A 78 -2.11 -6.47 -15.90
N ALA A 79 -2.13 -5.48 -15.00
CA ALA A 79 -3.30 -5.16 -14.19
C ALA A 79 -4.54 -4.88 -15.03
N ARG A 80 -4.41 -4.11 -16.11
CA ARG A 80 -5.51 -3.86 -17.07
C ARG A 80 -6.08 -5.11 -17.68
N ARG A 81 -5.25 -6.13 -17.92
CA ARG A 81 -5.69 -7.42 -18.47
C ARG A 81 -6.36 -8.31 -17.42
N HIS A 82 -5.82 -8.32 -16.19
CA HIS A 82 -6.32 -9.18 -15.12
C HIS A 82 -7.60 -8.64 -14.47
N VAL A 83 -7.73 -7.32 -14.37
CA VAL A 83 -8.87 -6.65 -13.72
C VAL A 83 -9.34 -5.50 -14.63
N PRO A 84 -10.04 -5.81 -15.73
CA PRO A 84 -10.45 -4.82 -16.73
C PRO A 84 -11.46 -3.79 -16.20
N THR A 85 -12.10 -4.05 -15.06
CA THR A 85 -13.02 -3.12 -14.38
C THR A 85 -12.31 -2.08 -13.52
N GLY A 86 -11.01 -2.24 -13.23
CA GLY A 86 -10.20 -1.31 -12.44
C GLY A 86 -9.74 -0.10 -13.27
N LEU A 87 -9.43 0.98 -12.57
CA LEU A 87 -8.75 2.15 -13.13
C LEU A 87 -7.28 2.14 -12.73
N TRP A 88 -6.38 2.34 -13.69
CA TRP A 88 -4.94 2.15 -13.49
C TRP A 88 -4.16 3.42 -13.81
N VAL A 89 -3.41 3.91 -12.82
CA VAL A 89 -2.68 5.18 -12.86
C VAL A 89 -1.19 4.91 -12.66
N CYS A 90 -0.36 5.44 -13.54
CA CYS A 90 1.10 5.42 -13.39
C CYS A 90 1.53 6.63 -12.56
N ALA A 91 1.95 6.39 -11.31
CA ALA A 91 2.40 7.48 -10.42
C ALA A 91 3.30 6.95 -9.29
N ASP A 92 4.04 7.88 -8.67
CA ASP A 92 4.81 7.64 -7.45
C ASP A 92 3.90 7.72 -6.21
N LEU A 93 3.99 6.76 -5.30
CA LEU A 93 3.23 6.75 -4.04
C LEU A 93 3.56 7.94 -3.13
N ALA A 94 4.77 8.49 -3.24
CA ALA A 94 5.15 9.71 -2.51
C ALA A 94 4.53 11.00 -3.09
N ALA A 95 3.79 10.91 -4.22
CA ALA A 95 3.14 12.04 -4.88
C ALA A 95 1.83 11.60 -5.56
N LEU A 96 0.89 11.08 -4.78
CA LEU A 96 -0.41 10.58 -5.28
C LEU A 96 -1.21 11.67 -5.99
N PRO A 97 -1.61 11.47 -7.27
CA PRO A 97 -2.28 12.48 -8.09
C PRO A 97 -3.80 12.51 -7.88
N PHE A 98 -4.24 12.31 -6.64
CA PHE A 98 -5.67 12.31 -6.30
C PHE A 98 -6.02 13.46 -5.38
N ALA A 99 -7.26 13.93 -5.47
CA ALA A 99 -7.81 14.92 -4.55
C ALA A 99 -7.92 14.33 -3.13
N GLU A 100 -8.03 15.21 -2.15
CA GLU A 100 -8.31 14.83 -0.76
C GLU A 100 -9.64 14.09 -0.65
N ALA A 101 -9.76 13.19 0.32
CA ALA A 101 -10.97 12.45 0.64
C ALA A 101 -11.62 11.76 -0.58
N SER A 102 -10.81 11.23 -1.51
CA SER A 102 -11.26 10.57 -2.75
C SER A 102 -11.57 9.10 -2.58
N PHE A 103 -11.09 8.46 -1.50
CA PHE A 103 -11.19 7.03 -1.29
C PHE A 103 -11.78 6.70 0.08
N ASP A 104 -12.48 5.58 0.15
CA ASP A 104 -13.01 5.02 1.38
C ASP A 104 -11.99 4.09 2.05
N ALA A 105 -11.11 3.49 1.24
CA ALA A 105 -9.99 2.68 1.75
C ALA A 105 -8.75 2.81 0.87
N VAL A 106 -7.58 2.58 1.50
CA VAL A 106 -6.28 2.36 0.86
C VAL A 106 -5.78 0.98 1.23
N CYS A 107 -5.28 0.25 0.26
CA CYS A 107 -4.61 -1.03 0.44
C CYS A 107 -3.20 -0.91 -0.16
N SER A 108 -2.15 -1.34 0.56
CA SER A 108 -0.78 -1.32 0.04
C SER A 108 -0.03 -2.56 0.50
N TYR A 109 0.24 -3.46 -0.45
CA TYR A 109 0.94 -4.71 -0.23
C TYR A 109 2.33 -4.67 -0.85
N TYR A 110 3.37 -4.84 -0.02
CA TYR A 110 4.77 -4.95 -0.43
C TYR A 110 5.27 -3.79 -1.33
N ALA A 111 4.70 -2.59 -1.18
CA ALA A 111 5.09 -1.43 -1.99
C ALA A 111 5.91 -0.40 -1.18
N VAL A 112 5.47 -0.05 0.03
CA VAL A 112 6.13 0.96 0.86
C VAL A 112 7.57 0.56 1.20
N ILE A 113 7.85 -0.73 1.39
CA ILE A 113 9.17 -1.28 1.70
C ILE A 113 10.22 -1.09 0.59
N HIS A 114 9.82 -0.70 -0.61
CA HIS A 114 10.69 -0.38 -1.75
C HIS A 114 10.95 1.11 -1.93
N ILE A 115 10.36 1.93 -1.08
CA ILE A 115 10.56 3.38 -1.06
C ILE A 115 11.64 3.71 -0.03
N PRO A 116 12.58 4.64 -0.31
CA PRO A 116 13.51 5.11 0.71
C PRO A 116 12.78 5.50 2.00
N ARG A 117 13.20 4.93 3.14
CA ARG A 117 12.46 5.05 4.41
C ARG A 117 12.23 6.48 4.86
N GLU A 118 13.12 7.41 4.45
CA GLU A 118 12.99 8.84 4.71
C GLU A 118 11.74 9.46 4.06
N GLN A 119 11.15 8.76 3.09
CA GLN A 119 9.92 9.17 2.42
C GLN A 119 8.67 8.48 2.98
N HIS A 120 8.79 7.52 3.92
CA HIS A 120 7.65 6.75 4.43
C HIS A 120 6.62 7.65 5.11
N ALA A 121 7.04 8.63 5.93
CA ALA A 121 6.12 9.61 6.52
C ALA A 121 5.29 10.33 5.44
N ARG A 122 5.95 10.82 4.39
CA ARG A 122 5.27 11.49 3.26
C ARG A 122 4.30 10.56 2.52
N VAL A 123 4.62 9.29 2.36
CA VAL A 123 3.72 8.29 1.74
C VAL A 123 2.48 8.09 2.61
N LEU A 124 2.67 7.93 3.92
CA LEU A 124 1.58 7.75 4.88
C LEU A 124 0.68 9.00 4.97
N ASP A 125 1.26 10.20 4.99
CA ASP A 125 0.52 11.47 4.88
C ASP A 125 -0.29 11.52 3.58
N GLY A 126 0.28 11.05 2.47
CA GLY A 126 -0.39 10.92 1.19
C GLY A 126 -1.60 9.98 1.26
N PHE A 127 -1.47 8.84 1.93
CA PHE A 127 -2.58 7.91 2.16
C PHE A 127 -3.67 8.52 3.04
N ALA A 128 -3.30 9.17 4.15
CA ALA A 128 -4.24 9.88 5.02
C ALA A 128 -4.98 10.99 4.25
N ARG A 129 -4.28 11.77 3.44
CA ARG A 129 -4.88 12.85 2.64
C ARG A 129 -5.93 12.37 1.67
N VAL A 130 -5.66 11.28 0.94
CA VAL A 130 -6.60 10.78 -0.08
C VAL A 130 -7.78 9.99 0.50
N LEU A 131 -7.66 9.49 1.73
CA LEU A 131 -8.75 8.83 2.44
C LEU A 131 -9.80 9.84 2.93
N ARG A 132 -11.05 9.42 2.97
CA ARG A 132 -12.11 10.12 3.70
C ARG A 132 -11.90 9.98 5.21
N SER A 133 -12.49 10.87 5.98
CA SER A 133 -12.58 10.74 7.44
C SER A 133 -13.22 9.39 7.80
N GLY A 134 -12.64 8.68 8.77
CA GLY A 134 -13.06 7.30 9.11
C GLY A 134 -12.67 6.22 8.09
N GLY A 135 -12.01 6.59 6.98
CA GLY A 135 -11.55 5.64 5.95
C GLY A 135 -10.47 4.69 6.49
N LEU A 136 -10.36 3.52 5.87
CA LEU A 136 -9.48 2.45 6.34
C LEU A 136 -8.20 2.34 5.49
N ALA A 137 -7.09 1.97 6.14
CA ALA A 137 -5.83 1.65 5.49
C ALA A 137 -5.35 0.26 5.90
N LEU A 138 -5.11 -0.64 4.94
CA LEU A 138 -4.44 -1.92 5.14
C LEU A 138 -3.06 -1.87 4.51
N LEU A 139 -2.03 -1.87 5.33
CA LEU A 139 -0.66 -1.57 4.93
C LEU A 139 0.29 -2.72 5.26
N CYS A 140 1.15 -3.09 4.32
CA CYS A 140 2.32 -3.93 4.54
C CYS A 140 3.55 -3.03 4.70
N LEU A 141 4.20 -3.11 5.85
CA LEU A 141 5.35 -2.32 6.25
C LEU A 141 6.52 -3.22 6.65
N GLY A 142 7.71 -2.64 6.80
CA GLY A 142 8.86 -3.33 7.35
C GLY A 142 8.69 -3.67 8.84
N ALA A 143 9.32 -4.77 9.27
CA ALA A 143 9.30 -5.22 10.66
C ALA A 143 10.69 -5.19 11.33
N ALA A 144 11.76 -5.05 10.54
CA ALA A 144 13.15 -4.91 11.01
C ALA A 144 13.72 -3.54 10.58
N ASP A 145 14.73 -3.05 11.27
CA ASP A 145 15.43 -1.83 10.85
C ASP A 145 16.36 -2.15 9.67
N LEU A 146 15.95 -1.74 8.48
CA LEU A 146 16.66 -1.96 7.23
C LEU A 146 16.79 -0.62 6.48
N PRO A 147 17.83 0.19 6.75
CA PRO A 147 17.95 1.52 6.14
C PRO A 147 18.16 1.47 4.63
N THR A 148 18.90 0.49 4.14
CA THR A 148 19.18 0.27 2.72
C THR A 148 19.63 -1.16 2.50
N TRP A 149 18.96 -1.85 1.59
CA TRP A 149 19.34 -3.19 1.15
C TRP A 149 19.12 -3.33 -0.36
N THR A 150 20.09 -3.95 -1.04
CA THR A 150 19.95 -4.28 -2.47
C THR A 150 20.41 -5.71 -2.68
N GLU A 151 19.57 -6.52 -3.30
CA GLU A 151 19.85 -7.92 -3.60
C GLU A 151 19.21 -8.31 -4.95
N GLN A 152 19.63 -9.43 -5.53
CA GLN A 152 18.99 -10.00 -6.71
C GLN A 152 17.66 -10.63 -6.34
N TYR A 153 16.60 -10.20 -7.01
CA TYR A 153 15.24 -10.68 -6.85
C TYR A 153 14.65 -11.01 -8.22
N HIS A 154 14.38 -12.30 -8.50
CA HIS A 154 13.96 -12.77 -9.83
C HIS A 154 14.89 -12.24 -10.97
N ASP A 155 16.19 -12.34 -10.78
CA ASP A 155 17.22 -11.90 -11.76
C ASP A 155 17.25 -10.38 -12.05
N ALA A 156 16.72 -9.56 -11.16
CA ALA A 156 16.88 -8.11 -11.20
C ALA A 156 17.32 -7.54 -9.84
N PRO A 157 18.13 -6.47 -9.83
CA PRO A 157 18.57 -5.84 -8.59
C PRO A 157 17.38 -5.11 -7.93
N MET A 158 16.96 -5.56 -6.77
CA MET A 158 15.85 -4.96 -6.04
C MET A 158 16.36 -4.21 -4.81
N TYR A 159 15.71 -3.09 -4.50
CA TYR A 159 15.99 -2.24 -3.36
C TYR A 159 14.90 -2.35 -2.31
N TRP A 160 15.32 -2.42 -1.04
CA TRP A 160 14.45 -2.37 0.14
C TRP A 160 14.96 -1.32 1.13
N SER A 161 14.03 -0.65 1.79
CA SER A 161 14.33 0.30 2.85
C SER A 161 13.12 0.43 3.76
N HIS A 162 13.30 0.18 5.05
CA HIS A 162 12.21 0.32 6.02
C HIS A 162 12.73 0.47 7.44
N TYR A 163 11.88 0.94 8.31
CA TYR A 163 12.08 0.99 9.75
C TYR A 163 11.65 -0.32 10.42
N ASP A 164 12.04 -0.48 11.69
CA ASP A 164 11.49 -1.52 12.56
C ASP A 164 9.98 -1.33 12.80
N ALA A 165 9.37 -2.36 13.42
CA ALA A 165 7.92 -2.38 13.64
C ALA A 165 7.45 -1.21 14.52
N ALA A 166 8.18 -0.88 15.60
CA ALA A 166 7.77 0.18 16.53
C ALA A 166 7.79 1.55 15.86
N THR A 167 8.86 1.85 15.13
CA THR A 167 8.99 3.09 14.36
C THR A 167 7.94 3.17 13.25
N SER A 168 7.70 2.05 12.54
CA SER A 168 6.68 1.98 11.48
C SER A 168 5.27 2.27 12.02
N LEU A 169 4.90 1.71 13.19
CA LEU A 169 3.61 1.99 13.84
C LEU A 169 3.50 3.46 14.27
N SER A 170 4.56 4.02 14.87
CA SER A 170 4.59 5.43 15.27
C SER A 170 4.40 6.37 14.07
N LEU A 171 4.96 6.03 12.90
CA LEU A 171 4.76 6.82 11.67
C LEU A 171 3.31 6.75 11.17
N VAL A 172 2.66 5.58 11.28
CA VAL A 172 1.24 5.43 10.93
C VAL A 172 0.37 6.32 11.83
N GLU A 173 0.60 6.29 13.16
CA GLU A 173 -0.14 7.12 14.10
C GLU A 173 0.13 8.62 13.88
N ALA A 174 1.40 9.00 13.63
CA ALA A 174 1.78 10.39 13.34
C ALA A 174 1.13 10.94 12.06
N ALA A 175 0.84 10.09 11.07
CA ALA A 175 0.10 10.46 9.86
C ALA A 175 -1.43 10.62 10.07
N GLY A 176 -1.92 10.47 11.31
CA GLY A 176 -3.32 10.67 11.67
C GLY A 176 -4.19 9.43 11.56
N PHE A 177 -3.60 8.26 11.77
CA PHE A 177 -4.33 7.00 11.84
C PHE A 177 -4.44 6.48 13.27
N GLU A 178 -5.56 5.82 13.58
CA GLU A 178 -5.75 4.99 14.75
C GLU A 178 -5.57 3.52 14.36
N LEU A 179 -4.78 2.78 15.13
CA LEU A 179 -4.52 1.37 14.86
C LEU A 179 -5.73 0.51 15.24
N VAL A 180 -6.31 -0.19 14.29
CA VAL A 180 -7.35 -1.21 14.53
C VAL A 180 -6.69 -2.51 14.99
N TRP A 181 -5.66 -2.94 14.27
CA TRP A 181 -4.77 -4.04 14.65
C TRP A 181 -3.45 -3.96 13.87
N HIS A 182 -2.42 -4.63 14.38
CA HIS A 182 -1.21 -4.96 13.63
C HIS A 182 -0.87 -6.45 13.82
N ARG A 183 -0.26 -7.06 12.81
CA ARG A 183 0.13 -8.48 12.79
C ARG A 183 1.44 -8.65 12.06
N TRP A 184 2.29 -9.52 12.59
CA TRP A 184 3.45 -9.98 11.85
C TRP A 184 3.07 -11.19 11.01
N VAL A 185 3.44 -11.19 9.73
CA VAL A 185 3.17 -12.28 8.79
C VAL A 185 4.49 -12.78 8.24
N ALA A 186 4.77 -14.07 8.45
CA ALA A 186 5.96 -14.73 7.93
C ALA A 186 5.87 -14.90 6.39
N ASP A 187 6.98 -14.69 5.70
CA ASP A 187 7.12 -14.85 4.25
C ASP A 187 8.42 -15.55 3.87
N GLY A 188 8.54 -16.80 4.22
CA GLY A 188 9.74 -17.60 3.92
C GLY A 188 10.90 -17.31 4.87
N SER A 189 11.88 -16.49 4.48
CA SER A 189 13.10 -16.20 5.26
C SER A 189 12.94 -15.09 6.29
N GLY A 190 11.78 -14.42 6.35
CA GLY A 190 11.53 -13.27 7.20
C GLY A 190 10.06 -13.06 7.48
N GLY A 191 9.62 -11.83 7.39
CA GLY A 191 8.23 -11.45 7.53
C GLY A 191 8.03 -9.95 7.51
N HIS A 192 6.77 -9.56 7.41
CA HIS A 192 6.37 -8.16 7.32
C HIS A 192 5.34 -7.81 8.37
N LEU A 193 5.33 -6.54 8.75
CA LEU A 193 4.30 -5.96 9.60
C LEU A 193 3.10 -5.56 8.73
N PHE A 194 1.95 -6.16 9.00
CA PHE A 194 0.68 -5.73 8.45
C PHE A 194 -0.10 -4.91 9.47
N VAL A 195 -0.68 -3.81 9.01
CA VAL A 195 -1.41 -2.86 9.85
C VAL A 195 -2.75 -2.57 9.20
N LEU A 196 -3.84 -2.79 9.93
CA LEU A 196 -5.13 -2.19 9.61
C LEU A 196 -5.32 -0.98 10.52
N ALA A 197 -5.51 0.17 9.92
CA ALA A 197 -5.68 1.42 10.63
C ALA A 197 -6.84 2.23 10.06
N GLN A 198 -7.40 3.12 10.86
CA GLN A 198 -8.50 4.00 10.48
C GLN A 198 -8.04 5.45 10.53
N ARG A 199 -8.31 6.22 9.48
CA ARG A 199 -8.06 7.66 9.49
C ARG A 199 -8.93 8.32 10.55
N HIS A 200 -8.33 9.13 11.43
CA HIS A 200 -9.07 9.90 12.41
C HIS A 200 -10.17 10.74 11.75
N ASP A 201 -11.31 10.82 12.38
CA ASP A 201 -12.30 11.83 12.04
C ASP A 201 -11.66 13.21 12.24
N ALA A 202 -11.79 14.09 11.25
CA ALA A 202 -11.43 15.49 11.44
C ALA A 202 -12.28 16.01 12.60
N CYS A 203 -11.69 16.01 13.80
CA CYS A 203 -12.35 16.58 14.98
C CYS A 203 -12.66 18.03 14.62
N LEU A 204 -13.92 18.39 14.57
CA LEU A 204 -14.40 19.76 14.64
C LEU A 204 -13.95 20.32 15.99
N CYS A 205 -12.69 20.73 16.09
CA CYS A 205 -12.25 21.62 17.14
C CYS A 205 -13.02 22.94 16.93
N VAL A 206 -14.24 22.98 17.42
CA VAL A 206 -14.93 24.23 17.71
C VAL A 206 -14.04 24.94 18.71
N ARG A 207 -13.25 25.90 18.21
CA ARG A 207 -12.65 26.90 19.07
C ARG A 207 -13.81 27.58 19.75
N SER A 208 -14.10 27.20 21.00
CA SER A 208 -14.89 28.02 21.91
C SER A 208 -14.11 29.31 22.11
N ALA A 209 -14.48 30.31 21.33
CA ALA A 209 -14.14 31.67 21.63
C ALA A 209 -14.88 32.01 22.93
N THR A 210 -14.17 31.94 24.04
CA THR A 210 -14.60 32.54 25.30
C THR A 210 -14.45 34.04 25.12
N THR A 211 -15.58 34.71 25.06
CA THR A 211 -15.75 36.13 25.32
C THR A 211 -15.28 36.49 26.72
#